data_8b31f457fa446faa82c9edcd26f5d59f
#
_entry.id   8b31f457fa446faa82c9edcd26f5d59f
#
_cell.length_a   1.000
_cell.length_b   1.000
_cell.length_c   1.000
_cell.angle_alpha   90.00
_cell.angle_beta   90.00
_cell.angle_gamma   90.00
#
_symmetry.space_group_name_H-M   'P 1'
#
loop_
_entity.id
_entity.type
_entity.pdbx_description
1 polymer ?
#
loop_
_entity_poly.entity_id
_entity_poly.type
_entity_poly.pdbx_seq_one_letter_code
_entity_poly.pdbx_strand_id
1 'polypeptide(L)'
;MVLFSYIVTYNRPKLCPNAIWDADGTTVFNQSLIGYHARGIFVDSNNTLYAVAQDHSEILTLFQNSTIQVLSKRVQLANYTGIIVNIDGEIYLENGTESGRIVKWAKNTNNSMSVAHFPGHCYGLFIDHNNSLYCSMNEKDAVVKMSLNDKTSKIVNVTGTYTDGSGQNQFSGPWGIFVDNNFTLYVADSGNNRIQCFQLGENIGTTIAGNGTPNNLQLKYPTGVVLDADNNLFIADKNNSRIIRVIRDDYQCVVGCDSNSSSTSDKLNNAYALSFDSHGNLFAADEYNHRIQKFTLATNSCGNPN
;
A
#
# COMPACT_ATOMS: atom_id res chain seq x y z
N MET A 1 16.02 -22.96 20.20
CA MET A 1 15.25 -22.43 19.05
C MET A 1 15.24 -20.91 19.22
N VAL A 2 16.14 -20.21 18.53
CA VAL A 2 16.22 -18.76 18.61
C VAL A 2 15.07 -18.24 17.73
N LEU A 3 14.03 -17.66 18.35
CA LEU A 3 13.02 -16.90 17.65
C LEU A 3 13.70 -15.64 17.10
N PHE A 4 14.10 -15.65 15.84
CA PHE A 4 14.40 -14.42 15.13
C PHE A 4 13.06 -13.69 14.99
N SER A 5 12.84 -12.65 15.83
CA SER A 5 11.79 -11.68 15.56
C SER A 5 12.21 -10.94 14.31
N TYR A 6 11.61 -11.25 13.18
CA TYR A 6 11.79 -10.48 11.96
C TYR A 6 11.26 -9.08 12.20
N ILE A 7 12.16 -8.12 12.17
CA ILE A 7 11.80 -6.71 12.32
C ILE A 7 11.25 -6.27 10.96
N VAL A 8 9.95 -6.01 10.92
CA VAL A 8 9.26 -5.50 9.72
C VAL A 8 9.13 -3.97 9.80
N THR A 9 9.09 -3.32 8.66
CA THR A 9 9.02 -1.86 8.55
C THR A 9 7.60 -1.32 8.55
N TYR A 10 6.61 -2.19 8.37
CA TYR A 10 5.20 -1.87 8.26
C TYR A 10 4.42 -2.40 9.45
N ASN A 11 3.30 -1.76 9.73
CA ASN A 11 2.44 -2.15 10.84
C ASN A 11 1.41 -3.20 10.40
N ARG A 12 1.27 -4.23 11.22
CA ARG A 12 0.22 -5.24 11.13
C ARG A 12 -0.47 -5.33 12.48
N PRO A 13 -1.43 -4.43 12.75
CA PRO A 13 -2.11 -4.43 14.05
C PRO A 13 -2.93 -5.70 14.23
N LYS A 14 -3.03 -6.17 15.47
CA LYS A 14 -3.95 -7.25 15.85
C LYS A 14 -5.36 -6.68 15.93
N LEU A 15 -6.23 -7.08 15.00
CA LEU A 15 -7.58 -6.56 14.88
C LEU A 15 -8.61 -7.67 15.10
N CYS A 16 -9.52 -7.44 16.04
CA CYS A 16 -10.62 -8.35 16.30
C CYS A 16 -11.63 -8.34 15.15
N PRO A 17 -12.41 -9.42 14.94
CA PRO A 17 -13.42 -9.46 13.89
C PRO A 17 -14.43 -8.31 13.95
N ASN A 18 -14.75 -7.83 15.16
CA ASN A 18 -15.65 -6.71 15.42
C ASN A 18 -14.94 -5.37 15.63
N ALA A 19 -13.69 -5.23 15.17
CA ALA A 19 -12.99 -3.94 15.20
C ALA A 19 -13.77 -2.89 14.39
N ILE A 20 -13.96 -1.70 14.97
CA ILE A 20 -14.69 -0.59 14.37
C ILE A 20 -13.81 0.65 14.41
N TRP A 21 -13.80 1.39 13.33
CA TRP A 21 -13.15 2.69 13.23
C TRP A 21 -14.18 3.81 13.35
N ASP A 22 -13.76 4.96 13.85
CA ASP A 22 -14.57 6.17 13.78
C ASP A 22 -14.96 6.43 12.33
N ALA A 23 -16.24 6.66 12.10
CA ALA A 23 -16.74 6.94 10.75
C ALA A 23 -16.15 8.23 10.20
N ASP A 24 -15.96 9.25 11.07
CA ASP A 24 -15.38 10.53 10.72
C ASP A 24 -13.86 10.47 10.74
N GLY A 25 -13.26 10.65 9.57
CA GLY A 25 -11.82 10.76 9.42
C GLY A 25 -11.29 12.14 9.80
N THR A 26 -10.10 12.16 10.39
CA THR A 26 -9.35 13.40 10.62
C THR A 26 -8.40 13.65 9.46
N THR A 27 -8.49 14.82 8.81
CA THR A 27 -7.55 15.21 7.75
C THR A 27 -6.18 15.52 8.36
N VAL A 28 -5.18 14.69 8.04
CA VAL A 28 -3.79 14.87 8.52
C VAL A 28 -2.93 15.69 7.55
N PHE A 29 -3.14 15.54 6.24
CA PHE A 29 -2.60 16.42 5.22
C PHE A 29 -3.73 16.86 4.30
N ASN A 30 -3.92 18.18 4.18
CA ASN A 30 -4.89 18.77 3.27
C ASN A 30 -4.27 19.13 1.92
N GLN A 31 -5.08 19.63 0.98
CA GLN A 31 -4.65 20.00 -0.37
C GLN A 31 -3.47 20.98 -0.40
N SER A 32 -3.40 21.93 0.53
CA SER A 32 -2.29 22.91 0.55
C SER A 32 -0.94 22.28 0.88
N LEU A 33 -0.94 21.12 1.54
CA LEU A 33 0.26 20.34 1.88
C LEU A 33 0.54 19.25 0.85
N ILE A 34 -0.46 18.44 0.47
CA ILE A 34 -0.26 17.25 -0.37
C ILE A 34 -0.37 17.52 -1.88
N GLY A 35 -0.98 18.64 -2.29
CA GLY A 35 -1.28 18.93 -3.70
C GLY A 35 -2.59 18.28 -4.19
N TYR A 36 -2.73 18.14 -5.53
CA TYR A 36 -3.95 17.64 -6.15
C TYR A 36 -4.10 16.12 -6.16
N HIS A 37 -3.04 15.36 -6.02
CA HIS A 37 -3.09 13.89 -6.16
C HIS A 37 -2.48 13.20 -4.94
N ALA A 38 -3.30 13.02 -3.89
CA ALA A 38 -2.92 12.25 -2.71
C ALA A 38 -2.90 10.75 -3.05
N ARG A 39 -1.72 10.16 -3.32
CA ARG A 39 -1.59 8.78 -3.81
C ARG A 39 -0.69 7.92 -2.93
N GLY A 40 0.58 8.24 -2.82
CA GLY A 40 1.56 7.44 -2.09
C GLY A 40 1.57 7.76 -0.60
N ILE A 41 1.24 6.78 0.24
CA ILE A 41 1.39 6.86 1.69
C ILE A 41 2.04 5.60 2.24
N PHE A 42 2.75 5.76 3.35
CA PHE A 42 3.31 4.67 4.13
C PHE A 42 3.40 5.08 5.60
N VAL A 43 3.09 4.16 6.52
CA VAL A 43 3.30 4.35 7.96
C VAL A 43 4.29 3.31 8.45
N ASP A 44 5.44 3.76 8.95
CA ASP A 44 6.50 2.88 9.44
C ASP A 44 6.19 2.30 10.83
N SER A 45 7.01 1.37 11.29
CA SER A 45 6.88 0.72 12.60
C SER A 45 7.06 1.68 13.80
N ASN A 46 7.54 2.90 13.58
CA ASN A 46 7.61 3.97 14.56
C ASN A 46 6.37 4.89 14.52
N ASN A 47 5.35 4.52 13.74
CA ASN A 47 4.14 5.30 13.49
C ASN A 47 4.41 6.66 12.83
N THR A 48 5.48 6.76 12.05
CA THR A 48 5.73 7.93 11.21
C THR A 48 4.96 7.76 9.91
N LEU A 49 4.08 8.70 9.60
CA LEU A 49 3.39 8.78 8.32
C LEU A 49 4.29 9.48 7.30
N TYR A 50 4.47 8.84 6.17
CA TYR A 50 5.10 9.40 4.97
C TYR A 50 4.05 9.56 3.89
N ALA A 51 4.06 10.70 3.18
CA ALA A 51 3.15 10.94 2.07
C ALA A 51 3.89 11.66 0.93
N VAL A 52 3.54 11.30 -0.30
CA VAL A 52 4.11 11.89 -1.50
C VAL A 52 3.26 13.08 -1.94
N ALA A 53 3.81 14.29 -1.82
CA ALA A 53 3.23 15.53 -2.32
C ALA A 53 3.77 15.80 -3.74
N GLN A 54 3.16 15.14 -4.72
CA GLN A 54 3.66 15.08 -6.09
C GLN A 54 3.80 16.46 -6.73
N ASP A 55 2.77 17.30 -6.63
CA ASP A 55 2.76 18.64 -7.23
C ASP A 55 3.81 19.58 -6.63
N HIS A 56 4.19 19.32 -5.40
CA HIS A 56 5.23 20.08 -4.68
C HIS A 56 6.62 19.47 -4.83
N SER A 57 6.72 18.27 -5.44
CA SER A 57 7.97 17.49 -5.52
C SER A 57 8.58 17.24 -4.14
N GLU A 58 7.74 16.87 -3.17
CA GLU A 58 8.11 16.73 -1.75
C GLU A 58 7.60 15.42 -1.16
N ILE A 59 8.33 14.91 -0.16
CA ILE A 59 7.85 13.87 0.74
C ILE A 59 7.53 14.54 2.07
N LEU A 60 6.26 14.42 2.48
CA LEU A 60 5.79 14.90 3.77
C LEU A 60 6.00 13.79 4.82
N THR A 61 6.38 14.19 6.03
CA THR A 61 6.49 13.26 7.16
C THR A 61 5.77 13.83 8.37
N LEU A 62 4.99 12.99 9.05
CA LEU A 62 4.33 13.33 10.30
C LEU A 62 4.73 12.29 11.36
N PHE A 63 5.47 12.74 12.37
CA PHE A 63 5.85 11.90 13.51
C PHE A 63 4.70 11.74 14.49
N GLN A 64 4.61 10.59 15.12
CA GLN A 64 3.64 10.34 16.18
C GLN A 64 3.77 11.41 17.29
N ASN A 65 2.65 11.96 17.75
CA ASN A 65 2.55 12.96 18.83
C ASN A 65 3.25 14.31 18.55
N SER A 66 3.62 14.60 17.33
CA SER A 66 4.16 15.91 16.98
C SER A 66 3.09 16.81 16.36
N THR A 67 3.12 18.09 16.76
CA THR A 67 2.53 19.15 15.92
C THR A 67 3.30 19.18 14.61
N ILE A 68 2.61 19.07 13.51
CA ILE A 68 3.08 18.94 12.13
C ILE A 68 4.52 19.46 11.94
N GLN A 69 5.50 18.57 11.96
CA GLN A 69 6.83 18.85 11.43
C GLN A 69 6.87 18.25 10.03
N VAL A 70 6.59 19.08 9.04
CA VAL A 70 6.75 18.69 7.65
C VAL A 70 8.22 18.74 7.31
N LEU A 71 8.89 17.61 7.28
CA LEU A 71 10.22 17.49 6.69
C LEU A 71 10.03 17.30 5.19
N SER A 72 10.03 18.39 4.45
CA SER A 72 9.96 18.32 2.99
C SER A 72 11.34 18.02 2.41
N LYS A 73 11.41 16.99 1.55
CA LYS A 73 12.57 16.72 0.71
C LYS A 73 12.15 17.00 -0.73
N ARG A 74 12.82 17.93 -1.40
CA ARG A 74 12.58 18.18 -2.83
C ARG A 74 13.11 17.00 -3.63
N VAL A 75 12.23 16.32 -4.34
CA VAL A 75 12.53 15.14 -5.14
C VAL A 75 11.86 15.25 -6.50
N GLN A 76 12.51 14.75 -7.52
CA GLN A 76 11.87 14.64 -8.81
C GLN A 76 11.03 13.36 -8.81
N LEU A 77 9.70 13.48 -8.82
CA LEU A 77 8.74 12.40 -8.60
C LEU A 77 8.12 11.95 -9.91
N ALA A 78 7.86 10.65 -10.04
CA ALA A 78 7.02 10.09 -11.09
C ALA A 78 5.53 10.32 -10.80
N ASN A 79 4.69 10.28 -11.83
CA ASN A 79 3.25 10.53 -11.70
C ASN A 79 2.48 9.47 -10.88
N TYR A 80 3.10 8.33 -10.56
CA TYR A 80 2.43 7.18 -9.94
C TYR A 80 3.29 6.58 -8.82
N THR A 81 3.70 7.39 -7.87
CA THR A 81 4.77 7.02 -6.95
C THR A 81 4.25 6.22 -5.76
N GLY A 82 4.52 4.92 -5.75
CA GLY A 82 4.56 4.14 -4.52
C GLY A 82 5.74 4.61 -3.64
N ILE A 83 5.53 4.66 -2.33
CA ILE A 83 6.57 4.97 -1.34
C ILE A 83 6.67 3.81 -0.36
N ILE A 84 7.89 3.42 -0.04
CA ILE A 84 8.17 2.43 1.01
C ILE A 84 9.36 2.89 1.84
N VAL A 85 9.35 2.59 3.13
CA VAL A 85 10.43 2.92 4.05
C VAL A 85 10.95 1.62 4.65
N ASN A 86 12.26 1.40 4.62
CA ASN A 86 12.86 0.21 5.22
C ASN A 86 13.11 0.41 6.73
N ILE A 87 13.58 -0.64 7.40
CA ILE A 87 13.82 -0.64 8.85
C ILE A 87 14.83 0.41 9.30
N ASP A 88 15.78 0.77 8.44
CA ASP A 88 16.79 1.79 8.72
C ASP A 88 16.24 3.22 8.56
N GLY A 89 14.96 3.35 8.17
CA GLY A 89 14.30 4.62 7.88
C GLY A 89 14.73 5.23 6.55
N GLU A 90 15.25 4.40 5.64
CA GLU A 90 15.57 4.81 4.28
C GLU A 90 14.29 4.79 3.42
N ILE A 91 14.06 5.84 2.67
CA ILE A 91 12.87 6.02 1.85
C ILE A 91 13.18 5.61 0.42
N TYR A 92 12.34 4.75 -0.14
CA TYR A 92 12.44 4.28 -1.53
C TYR A 92 11.21 4.73 -2.31
N LEU A 93 11.44 5.26 -3.50
CA LEU A 93 10.38 5.64 -4.43
C LEU A 93 10.92 5.71 -5.86
N GLU A 94 10.02 5.76 -6.84
CA GLU A 94 10.40 5.93 -8.24
C GLU A 94 10.73 7.40 -8.54
N ASN A 95 11.90 7.61 -9.16
CA ASN A 95 12.29 8.92 -9.68
C ASN A 95 11.61 9.17 -11.03
N GLY A 96 10.92 10.30 -11.14
CA GLY A 96 10.13 10.66 -12.33
C GLY A 96 10.92 10.96 -13.61
N THR A 97 12.26 10.93 -13.58
CA THR A 97 13.07 11.22 -14.76
C THR A 97 13.20 10.06 -15.75
N GLU A 98 13.14 8.83 -15.23
CA GLU A 98 13.30 7.61 -16.02
C GLU A 98 12.35 6.55 -15.49
N SER A 99 11.61 5.90 -16.37
CA SER A 99 10.68 4.81 -16.05
C SER A 99 11.38 3.69 -15.27
N GLY A 100 10.84 3.31 -14.13
CA GLY A 100 11.35 2.21 -13.32
C GLY A 100 12.63 2.50 -12.53
N ARG A 101 13.12 3.74 -12.53
CA ARG A 101 14.30 4.12 -11.76
C ARG A 101 13.93 4.37 -10.29
N ILE A 102 14.34 3.46 -9.42
CA ILE A 102 14.14 3.60 -7.98
C ILE A 102 15.33 4.29 -7.35
N VAL A 103 15.03 5.29 -6.54
CA VAL A 103 16.00 6.02 -5.74
C VAL A 103 15.73 5.81 -4.25
N LYS A 104 16.79 5.86 -3.50
CA LYS A 104 16.81 5.74 -2.06
C LYS A 104 17.32 7.03 -1.43
N TRP A 105 16.64 7.54 -0.41
CA TRP A 105 17.14 8.56 0.51
C TRP A 105 17.49 7.92 1.83
N ALA A 106 18.74 8.10 2.23
CA ALA A 106 19.14 7.70 3.57
C ALA A 106 18.52 8.64 4.62
N LYS A 107 18.30 8.10 5.80
CA LYS A 107 17.80 8.87 6.96
C LYS A 107 18.71 10.10 7.19
N ASN A 108 18.10 11.25 7.40
CA ASN A 108 18.80 12.52 7.70
C ASN A 108 19.73 13.04 6.60
N THR A 109 19.58 12.63 5.36
CA THR A 109 20.32 13.19 4.23
C THR A 109 19.37 13.83 3.21
N ASN A 110 19.89 14.82 2.47
CA ASN A 110 19.18 15.39 1.32
C ASN A 110 19.61 14.75 -0.01
N ASN A 111 20.49 13.76 0.04
CA ASN A 111 21.03 13.10 -1.15
C ASN A 111 20.29 11.80 -1.41
N SER A 112 19.88 11.59 -2.64
CA SER A 112 19.36 10.32 -3.11
C SER A 112 20.40 9.56 -3.93
N MET A 113 20.29 8.24 -3.94
CA MET A 113 21.08 7.38 -4.81
C MET A 113 20.17 6.42 -5.58
N SER A 114 20.49 6.17 -6.85
CA SER A 114 19.80 5.14 -7.62
C SER A 114 20.18 3.76 -7.10
N VAL A 115 19.19 2.90 -6.85
CA VAL A 115 19.39 1.55 -6.30
C VAL A 115 18.86 0.46 -7.20
N ALA A 116 17.90 0.78 -8.08
CA ALA A 116 17.31 -0.15 -9.02
C ALA A 116 16.85 0.56 -10.29
N HIS A 117 16.75 -0.20 -11.39
CA HIS A 117 16.13 0.25 -12.62
C HIS A 117 15.31 -0.91 -13.19
N PHE A 118 14.02 -0.90 -12.90
CA PHE A 118 13.07 -1.88 -13.42
C PHE A 118 12.68 -1.57 -14.86
N PRO A 119 12.22 -2.54 -15.65
CA PRO A 119 11.93 -2.34 -17.08
C PRO A 119 10.61 -1.60 -17.38
N GLY A 120 9.94 -1.08 -16.34
CA GLY A 120 8.69 -0.31 -16.43
C GLY A 120 8.41 0.45 -15.15
N HIS A 121 7.45 1.37 -15.17
CA HIS A 121 7.04 2.15 -14.01
C HIS A 121 6.53 1.26 -12.86
N CYS A 122 6.93 1.58 -11.64
CA CYS A 122 6.52 0.90 -10.41
C CYS A 122 5.33 1.63 -9.76
N TYR A 123 4.14 1.11 -9.96
CA TYR A 123 2.93 1.68 -9.36
C TYR A 123 2.77 1.29 -7.89
N GLY A 124 3.21 0.09 -7.52
CA GLY A 124 3.37 -0.37 -6.15
C GLY A 124 4.81 -0.78 -5.86
N LEU A 125 5.30 -0.41 -4.69
CA LEU A 125 6.61 -0.80 -4.16
C LEU A 125 6.42 -1.51 -2.83
N PHE A 126 7.21 -2.56 -2.60
CA PHE A 126 7.26 -3.25 -1.31
C PHE A 126 8.67 -3.77 -1.03
N ILE A 127 9.08 -3.77 0.23
CA ILE A 127 10.34 -4.38 0.67
C ILE A 127 10.01 -5.48 1.68
N ASP A 128 10.39 -6.72 1.37
CA ASP A 128 10.19 -7.86 2.26
C ASP A 128 11.28 -7.92 3.37
N HIS A 129 11.09 -8.80 4.34
CA HIS A 129 12.03 -8.94 5.46
C HIS A 129 13.40 -9.55 5.08
N ASN A 130 13.56 -10.05 3.85
CA ASN A 130 14.85 -10.44 3.27
C ASN A 130 15.51 -9.29 2.49
N ASN A 131 14.95 -8.06 2.61
CA ASN A 131 15.43 -6.88 1.92
C ASN A 131 15.38 -7.02 0.38
N SER A 132 14.33 -7.70 -0.13
CA SER A 132 14.02 -7.73 -1.55
C SER A 132 13.02 -6.62 -1.88
N LEU A 133 13.33 -5.82 -2.88
CA LEU A 133 12.46 -4.77 -3.41
C LEU A 133 11.58 -5.34 -4.52
N TYR A 134 10.28 -5.24 -4.34
CA TYR A 134 9.26 -5.63 -5.32
C TYR A 134 8.70 -4.39 -6.02
N CYS A 135 8.35 -4.55 -7.28
CA CYS A 135 7.76 -3.53 -8.14
C CYS A 135 6.59 -4.14 -8.93
N SER A 136 5.38 -3.60 -8.78
CA SER A 136 4.28 -3.90 -9.69
C SER A 136 4.34 -2.96 -10.88
N MET A 137 4.53 -3.52 -12.06
CA MET A 137 4.61 -2.79 -13.32
C MET A 137 3.25 -2.81 -14.02
N ASN A 138 2.44 -1.77 -13.77
CA ASN A 138 1.07 -1.68 -14.27
C ASN A 138 0.98 -1.83 -15.81
N GLU A 139 1.83 -1.09 -16.53
CA GLU A 139 1.86 -1.08 -18.01
C GLU A 139 2.51 -2.34 -18.62
N LYS A 140 3.03 -3.22 -17.79
CA LYS A 140 3.72 -4.45 -18.21
C LYS A 140 3.04 -5.71 -17.67
N ASP A 141 1.93 -5.58 -16.95
CA ASP A 141 1.15 -6.70 -16.42
C ASP A 141 1.99 -7.74 -15.68
N ALA A 142 2.94 -7.27 -14.87
CA ALA A 142 3.88 -8.13 -14.14
C ALA A 142 4.29 -7.54 -12.80
N VAL A 143 4.68 -8.42 -11.88
CA VAL A 143 5.38 -8.08 -10.64
C VAL A 143 6.77 -8.66 -10.67
N VAL A 144 7.76 -7.82 -10.46
CA VAL A 144 9.19 -8.18 -10.45
C VAL A 144 9.82 -7.86 -9.12
N LYS A 145 10.98 -8.47 -8.83
CA LYS A 145 11.77 -8.15 -7.63
C LYS A 145 13.27 -8.19 -7.87
N MET A 146 14.01 -7.56 -6.98
CA MET A 146 15.46 -7.71 -6.86
C MET A 146 15.90 -7.65 -5.40
N SER A 147 17.02 -8.27 -5.07
CA SER A 147 17.62 -8.13 -3.73
C SER A 147 18.36 -6.81 -3.59
N LEU A 148 18.15 -6.09 -2.48
CA LEU A 148 18.90 -4.89 -2.12
C LEU A 148 20.20 -5.21 -1.38
N ASN A 149 20.40 -6.46 -0.93
CA ASN A 149 21.60 -6.91 -0.25
C ASN A 149 22.77 -7.16 -1.20
N ASP A 150 22.50 -7.37 -2.48
CA ASP A 150 23.50 -7.67 -3.50
C ASP A 150 23.37 -6.66 -4.67
N LYS A 151 24.40 -5.84 -4.84
CA LYS A 151 24.48 -4.84 -5.93
C LYS A 151 24.53 -5.47 -7.33
N THR A 152 24.85 -6.76 -7.41
CA THR A 152 24.86 -7.54 -8.66
C THR A 152 23.55 -8.30 -8.89
N SER A 153 22.57 -8.12 -7.99
CA SER A 153 21.27 -8.79 -8.06
C SER A 153 20.56 -8.49 -9.37
N LYS A 154 20.06 -9.55 -9.98
CA LYS A 154 19.25 -9.43 -11.19
C LYS A 154 17.78 -9.24 -10.83
N ILE A 155 17.07 -8.53 -11.71
CA ILE A 155 15.61 -8.44 -11.64
C ILE A 155 15.03 -9.80 -12.02
N VAL A 156 14.12 -10.30 -11.18
CA VAL A 156 13.44 -11.59 -11.36
C VAL A 156 11.95 -11.33 -11.53
N ASN A 157 11.33 -11.93 -12.55
CA ASN A 157 9.87 -11.96 -12.64
C ASN A 157 9.32 -12.84 -11.52
N VAL A 158 8.43 -12.29 -10.69
CA VAL A 158 7.76 -13.04 -9.61
C VAL A 158 6.50 -13.68 -10.17
N THR A 159 5.70 -12.91 -10.90
CA THR A 159 4.46 -13.36 -11.54
C THR A 159 4.02 -12.36 -12.62
N GLY A 160 3.07 -12.79 -13.45
CA GLY A 160 2.64 -12.04 -14.62
C GLY A 160 3.36 -12.48 -15.89
N THR A 161 2.64 -12.39 -17.00
CA THR A 161 3.13 -12.89 -18.31
C THR A 161 3.62 -11.78 -19.24
N TYR A 162 3.67 -10.54 -18.76
CA TYR A 162 3.93 -9.33 -19.56
C TYR A 162 2.89 -9.10 -20.66
N THR A 163 1.70 -9.67 -20.48
CA THR A 163 0.57 -9.51 -21.40
C THR A 163 -0.71 -9.37 -20.58
N ASP A 164 -1.55 -8.43 -20.97
CA ASP A 164 -2.87 -8.21 -20.38
C ASP A 164 -3.72 -9.48 -20.42
N GLY A 165 -4.42 -9.76 -19.35
CA GLY A 165 -5.31 -10.91 -19.24
C GLY A 165 -5.86 -11.18 -17.85
N SER A 166 -6.81 -12.11 -17.77
CA SER A 166 -7.51 -12.46 -16.53
C SER A 166 -7.20 -13.87 -16.02
N GLY A 167 -6.24 -14.58 -16.61
CA GLY A 167 -5.80 -15.90 -16.15
C GLY A 167 -5.20 -15.84 -14.74
N GLN A 168 -4.95 -17.01 -14.15
CA GLN A 168 -4.41 -17.11 -12.79
C GLN A 168 -2.96 -16.61 -12.66
N ASN A 169 -2.23 -16.55 -13.78
CA ASN A 169 -0.87 -15.99 -13.86
C ASN A 169 -0.80 -14.72 -14.72
N GLN A 170 -1.93 -14.08 -14.98
CA GLN A 170 -2.03 -12.84 -15.75
C GLN A 170 -2.62 -11.72 -14.92
N PHE A 171 -2.33 -10.49 -15.32
CA PHE A 171 -2.87 -9.27 -14.75
C PHE A 171 -3.43 -8.36 -15.84
N SER A 172 -4.26 -7.42 -15.41
CA SER A 172 -4.65 -6.25 -16.17
C SER A 172 -4.36 -5.01 -15.31
N GLY A 173 -3.23 -4.39 -15.55
CA GLY A 173 -2.79 -3.22 -14.80
C GLY A 173 -2.64 -3.45 -13.30
N PRO A 174 -1.72 -4.30 -12.80
CA PRO A 174 -1.49 -4.53 -11.39
C PRO A 174 -1.01 -3.24 -10.71
N TRP A 175 -1.54 -2.96 -9.50
CA TRP A 175 -1.25 -1.73 -8.79
C TRP A 175 -0.54 -1.99 -7.45
N GLY A 176 -1.24 -1.82 -6.32
CA GLY A 176 -0.69 -2.04 -5.00
C GLY A 176 -0.30 -3.50 -4.74
N ILE A 177 0.79 -3.69 -4.04
CA ILE A 177 1.30 -5.01 -3.65
C ILE A 177 1.62 -5.04 -2.15
N PHE A 178 1.53 -6.22 -1.57
CA PHE A 178 1.94 -6.51 -0.20
C PHE A 178 2.59 -7.89 -0.14
N VAL A 179 3.63 -8.05 0.66
CA VAL A 179 4.27 -9.36 0.91
C VAL A 179 4.25 -9.67 2.39
N ASP A 180 3.68 -10.80 2.78
CA ASP A 180 3.59 -11.19 4.18
C ASP A 180 4.89 -11.87 4.68
N ASN A 181 4.89 -12.27 5.96
CA ASN A 181 6.05 -12.91 6.60
C ASN A 181 6.36 -14.32 6.05
N ASN A 182 5.44 -14.93 5.32
CA ASN A 182 5.64 -16.20 4.63
C ASN A 182 6.05 -16.01 3.17
N PHE A 183 6.35 -14.76 2.77
CA PHE A 183 6.63 -14.35 1.39
C PHE A 183 5.46 -14.57 0.42
N THR A 184 4.24 -14.67 0.94
CA THR A 184 3.04 -14.65 0.11
C THR A 184 2.86 -13.25 -0.46
N LEU A 185 2.78 -13.15 -1.78
CA LEU A 185 2.57 -11.90 -2.50
C LEU A 185 1.06 -11.69 -2.73
N TYR A 186 0.56 -10.53 -2.36
CA TYR A 186 -0.79 -10.05 -2.63
C TYR A 186 -0.73 -8.94 -3.66
N VAL A 187 -1.56 -8.99 -4.70
CA VAL A 187 -1.55 -8.05 -5.82
C VAL A 187 -2.96 -7.52 -6.07
N ALA A 188 -3.11 -6.21 -6.07
CA ALA A 188 -4.30 -5.54 -6.56
C ALA A 188 -4.28 -5.57 -8.10
N ASP A 189 -5.00 -6.51 -8.70
CA ASP A 189 -5.18 -6.71 -10.14
C ASP A 189 -6.33 -5.83 -10.61
N SER A 190 -6.03 -4.52 -10.75
CA SER A 190 -7.00 -3.43 -10.78
C SER A 190 -7.96 -3.51 -11.96
N GLY A 191 -7.46 -3.76 -13.16
CA GLY A 191 -8.29 -3.87 -14.36
C GLY A 191 -9.20 -5.10 -14.34
N ASN A 192 -8.80 -6.16 -13.63
CA ASN A 192 -9.61 -7.36 -13.43
C ASN A 192 -10.55 -7.26 -12.20
N ASN A 193 -10.51 -6.16 -11.44
CA ASN A 193 -11.36 -5.94 -10.25
C ASN A 193 -11.22 -7.06 -9.20
N ARG A 194 -9.99 -7.50 -8.93
CA ARG A 194 -9.71 -8.61 -8.01
C ARG A 194 -8.41 -8.40 -7.22
N ILE A 195 -8.26 -9.15 -6.14
CA ILE A 195 -6.98 -9.33 -5.43
C ILE A 195 -6.51 -10.76 -5.66
N GLN A 196 -5.29 -10.90 -6.17
CA GLN A 196 -4.61 -12.18 -6.38
C GLN A 196 -3.56 -12.42 -5.30
N CYS A 197 -3.43 -13.68 -4.88
CA CYS A 197 -2.48 -14.15 -3.88
C CYS A 197 -1.58 -15.22 -4.50
N PHE A 198 -0.26 -15.09 -4.32
CA PHE A 198 0.76 -16.02 -4.84
C PHE A 198 1.63 -16.52 -3.69
N GLN A 199 1.69 -17.83 -3.51
CA GLN A 199 2.59 -18.43 -2.54
C GLN A 199 4.05 -18.33 -3.00
N LEU A 200 4.99 -18.40 -2.06
CA LEU A 200 6.42 -18.34 -2.38
C LEU A 200 6.80 -19.37 -3.44
N GLY A 201 7.36 -18.89 -4.55
CA GLY A 201 7.81 -19.74 -5.66
C GLY A 201 6.71 -20.16 -6.64
N GLU A 202 5.45 -19.81 -6.38
CA GLU A 202 4.32 -20.06 -7.26
C GLU A 202 4.12 -18.91 -8.23
N ASN A 203 3.85 -19.19 -9.50
CA ASN A 203 3.49 -18.21 -10.51
C ASN A 203 2.00 -18.27 -10.91
N ILE A 204 1.24 -19.18 -10.30
CA ILE A 204 -0.21 -19.33 -10.46
C ILE A 204 -0.86 -18.79 -9.20
N GLY A 205 -1.67 -17.75 -9.35
CA GLY A 205 -2.32 -17.08 -8.23
C GLY A 205 -3.70 -17.66 -7.92
N THR A 206 -4.13 -17.39 -6.70
CA THR A 206 -5.51 -17.63 -6.24
C THR A 206 -6.21 -16.28 -6.06
N THR A 207 -7.39 -16.12 -6.63
CA THR A 207 -8.24 -14.95 -6.38
C THR A 207 -8.84 -15.05 -4.98
N ILE A 208 -8.54 -14.07 -4.12
CA ILE A 208 -8.98 -14.07 -2.71
C ILE A 208 -10.01 -12.97 -2.42
N ALA A 209 -10.20 -12.00 -3.30
CA ALA A 209 -11.25 -11.00 -3.21
C ALA A 209 -11.63 -10.47 -4.60
N GLY A 210 -12.90 -10.10 -4.78
CA GLY A 210 -13.42 -9.51 -6.01
C GLY A 210 -13.87 -10.53 -7.05
N ASN A 211 -13.75 -10.19 -8.31
CA ASN A 211 -14.20 -11.02 -9.43
C ASN A 211 -13.57 -12.42 -9.39
N GLY A 212 -14.42 -13.46 -9.35
CA GLY A 212 -13.99 -14.85 -9.29
C GLY A 212 -14.04 -15.46 -7.89
N THR A 213 -14.49 -14.73 -6.86
CA THR A 213 -14.72 -15.26 -5.51
C THR A 213 -16.20 -15.56 -5.24
N PRO A 214 -16.51 -16.58 -4.39
CA PRO A 214 -17.89 -16.99 -4.10
C PRO A 214 -18.72 -15.95 -3.33
N ASN A 215 -18.08 -15.05 -2.59
CA ASN A 215 -18.74 -14.12 -1.68
C ASN A 215 -19.40 -12.90 -2.35
N ASN A 216 -19.45 -12.86 -3.69
CA ASN A 216 -20.05 -11.77 -4.48
C ASN A 216 -19.50 -10.36 -4.15
N LEU A 217 -18.32 -10.23 -3.58
CA LEU A 217 -17.68 -8.94 -3.34
C LEU A 217 -17.38 -8.25 -4.69
N GLN A 218 -18.10 -7.16 -4.95
CA GLN A 218 -17.89 -6.36 -6.15
C GLN A 218 -16.83 -5.29 -5.87
N LEU A 219 -15.58 -5.55 -6.26
CA LEU A 219 -14.52 -4.54 -6.30
C LEU A 219 -14.58 -3.76 -7.61
N LYS A 220 -14.11 -2.52 -7.58
CA LYS A 220 -14.01 -1.67 -8.77
C LYS A 220 -12.69 -0.92 -8.76
N TYR A 221 -11.75 -1.42 -9.57
CA TYR A 221 -10.40 -0.88 -9.69
C TYR A 221 -9.68 -0.78 -8.33
N PRO A 222 -9.48 -1.88 -7.61
CA PRO A 222 -8.75 -1.87 -6.33
C PRO A 222 -7.30 -1.44 -6.57
N THR A 223 -6.75 -0.55 -5.73
CA THR A 223 -5.40 -0.01 -5.92
C THR A 223 -4.47 -0.20 -4.74
N GLY A 224 -4.99 -0.38 -3.53
CA GLY A 224 -4.20 -0.59 -2.33
C GLY A 224 -4.56 -1.89 -1.62
N VAL A 225 -3.58 -2.56 -1.04
CA VAL A 225 -3.76 -3.79 -0.28
C VAL A 225 -2.79 -3.82 0.91
N VAL A 226 -3.31 -4.09 2.10
CA VAL A 226 -2.52 -4.35 3.32
C VAL A 226 -3.16 -5.45 4.16
N LEU A 227 -2.40 -6.04 5.08
CA LEU A 227 -2.87 -7.09 5.98
C LEU A 227 -2.78 -6.66 7.45
N ASP A 228 -3.70 -7.14 8.27
CA ASP A 228 -3.55 -7.14 9.73
C ASP A 228 -2.69 -8.33 10.22
N ALA A 229 -2.49 -8.45 11.55
CA ALA A 229 -1.67 -9.52 12.14
C ALA A 229 -2.21 -10.93 11.88
N ASP A 230 -3.52 -11.06 11.70
CA ASP A 230 -4.21 -12.33 11.46
C ASP A 230 -4.40 -12.64 9.95
N ASN A 231 -3.72 -11.89 9.07
CA ASN A 231 -3.82 -11.96 7.61
C ASN A 231 -5.20 -11.59 7.04
N ASN A 232 -6.03 -10.85 7.78
CA ASN A 232 -7.22 -10.28 7.18
C ASN A 232 -6.81 -9.17 6.21
N LEU A 233 -7.43 -9.17 5.04
CA LEU A 233 -7.09 -8.29 3.94
C LEU A 233 -7.86 -6.98 4.03
N PHE A 234 -7.16 -5.85 3.85
CA PHE A 234 -7.78 -4.54 3.70
C PHE A 234 -7.49 -4.00 2.31
N ILE A 235 -8.51 -3.52 1.63
CA ILE A 235 -8.48 -3.15 0.21
C ILE A 235 -8.96 -1.71 0.04
N ALA A 236 -8.17 -0.88 -0.64
CA ALA A 236 -8.62 0.38 -1.18
C ALA A 236 -9.39 0.10 -2.49
N ASP A 237 -10.71 0.07 -2.39
CA ASP A 237 -11.63 -0.18 -3.51
C ASP A 237 -11.95 1.15 -4.21
N LYS A 238 -10.96 1.61 -5.00
CA LYS A 238 -10.79 2.98 -5.47
C LYS A 238 -12.05 3.56 -6.11
N ASN A 239 -12.56 2.92 -7.16
CA ASN A 239 -13.69 3.46 -7.91
C ASN A 239 -15.06 3.22 -7.22
N ASN A 240 -15.07 2.51 -6.09
CA ASN A 240 -16.20 2.47 -5.17
C ASN A 240 -16.02 3.42 -3.97
N SER A 241 -14.91 4.18 -3.94
CA SER A 241 -14.62 5.20 -2.91
C SER A 241 -14.72 4.68 -1.48
N ARG A 242 -14.27 3.44 -1.23
CA ARG A 242 -14.40 2.76 0.06
C ARG A 242 -13.17 1.94 0.43
N ILE A 243 -13.06 1.58 1.71
CA ILE A 243 -12.12 0.58 2.21
C ILE A 243 -12.90 -0.64 2.69
N ILE A 244 -12.51 -1.81 2.19
CA ILE A 244 -13.10 -3.10 2.53
C ILE A 244 -12.11 -3.90 3.36
N ARG A 245 -12.60 -4.57 4.40
CA ARG A 245 -11.91 -5.66 5.11
C ARG A 245 -12.48 -6.99 4.66
N VAL A 246 -11.62 -7.96 4.32
CA VAL A 246 -12.00 -9.34 4.02
C VAL A 246 -11.49 -10.24 5.13
N ILE A 247 -12.41 -11.01 5.73
CA ILE A 247 -12.15 -11.94 6.83
C ILE A 247 -12.62 -13.31 6.37
N ARG A 248 -11.69 -14.22 6.05
CA ARG A 248 -12.01 -15.52 5.47
C ARG A 248 -12.86 -15.35 4.19
N ASP A 249 -14.07 -15.89 4.18
CA ASP A 249 -14.99 -15.88 3.04
C ASP A 249 -16.04 -14.75 3.08
N ASP A 250 -15.93 -13.85 4.07
CA ASP A 250 -16.82 -12.71 4.28
C ASP A 250 -16.10 -11.38 4.13
N TYR A 251 -16.84 -10.30 3.99
CA TYR A 251 -16.27 -8.97 3.90
C TYR A 251 -17.09 -7.93 4.66
N GLN A 252 -16.39 -6.92 5.13
CA GLN A 252 -16.96 -5.78 5.84
C GLN A 252 -16.49 -4.49 5.20
N CYS A 253 -17.40 -3.56 4.98
CA CYS A 253 -17.01 -2.20 4.64
C CYS A 253 -16.53 -1.48 5.92
N VAL A 254 -15.36 -0.84 5.83
CA VAL A 254 -14.70 -0.16 6.96
C VAL A 254 -14.93 1.35 6.90
N VAL A 255 -14.76 1.95 5.72
CA VAL A 255 -14.88 3.39 5.48
C VAL A 255 -15.50 3.62 4.10
N GLY A 256 -16.31 4.67 3.94
CA GLY A 256 -16.92 5.03 2.67
C GLY A 256 -18.06 4.09 2.26
N CYS A 257 -18.81 3.58 3.23
CA CYS A 257 -19.74 2.46 3.03
C CYS A 257 -21.03 2.79 2.26
N ASP A 258 -21.40 4.05 2.14
CA ASP A 258 -22.65 4.46 1.49
C ASP A 258 -22.55 4.62 -0.03
N SER A 259 -21.41 4.24 -0.62
CA SER A 259 -21.15 4.30 -2.08
C SER A 259 -21.22 5.71 -2.72
N ASN A 260 -21.37 6.76 -1.93
CA ASN A 260 -21.40 8.13 -2.40
C ASN A 260 -20.07 8.82 -2.12
N SER A 261 -19.33 9.14 -3.16
CA SER A 261 -18.12 9.96 -3.02
C SER A 261 -18.47 11.38 -2.58
N SER A 262 -17.75 11.92 -1.60
CA SER A 262 -17.92 13.28 -1.11
C SER A 262 -16.64 13.75 -0.42
N SER A 263 -16.55 15.05 -0.10
CA SER A 263 -15.46 15.65 0.66
C SER A 263 -15.73 15.73 2.17
N THR A 264 -16.86 15.21 2.66
CA THR A 264 -17.14 15.15 4.11
C THR A 264 -16.16 14.20 4.82
N SER A 265 -16.05 14.32 6.15
CA SER A 265 -15.05 13.56 6.95
C SER A 265 -15.27 12.05 6.93
N ASP A 266 -16.52 11.62 6.78
CA ASP A 266 -16.97 10.22 6.73
C ASP A 266 -16.86 9.57 5.34
N LYS A 267 -16.46 10.32 4.32
CA LYS A 267 -16.44 9.90 2.92
C LYS A 267 -15.04 9.91 2.33
N LEU A 268 -14.88 9.11 1.29
CA LEU A 268 -13.71 9.09 0.42
C LEU A 268 -14.14 9.40 -1.02
N ASN A 269 -13.20 9.87 -1.82
CA ASN A 269 -13.36 10.03 -3.27
C ASN A 269 -12.11 9.46 -3.95
N ASN A 270 -12.24 8.24 -4.49
CA ASN A 270 -11.13 7.45 -4.98
C ASN A 270 -10.09 7.12 -3.89
N ALA A 271 -10.44 6.20 -2.97
CA ALA A 271 -9.50 5.64 -2.00
C ALA A 271 -8.33 4.96 -2.73
N TYR A 272 -7.15 5.58 -2.74
CA TYR A 272 -6.03 5.14 -3.58
C TYR A 272 -5.07 4.19 -2.88
N ALA A 273 -4.63 4.54 -1.69
CA ALA A 273 -3.72 3.74 -0.87
C ALA A 273 -4.15 3.76 0.60
N LEU A 274 -3.71 2.76 1.34
CA LEU A 274 -4.00 2.65 2.77
C LEU A 274 -2.77 2.13 3.53
N SER A 275 -2.68 2.48 4.81
CA SER A 275 -1.64 1.99 5.72
C SER A 275 -2.15 2.02 7.16
N PHE A 276 -1.60 1.16 8.03
CA PHE A 276 -1.91 1.16 9.46
C PHE A 276 -0.77 1.77 10.27
N ASP A 277 -1.12 2.37 11.43
CA ASP A 277 -0.16 2.52 12.52
C ASP A 277 -0.22 1.29 13.46
N SER A 278 0.68 1.23 14.45
CA SER A 278 0.75 0.11 15.40
C SER A 278 -0.45 0.04 16.35
N HIS A 279 -1.24 1.12 16.45
CA HIS A 279 -2.47 1.19 17.24
C HIS A 279 -3.71 0.73 16.49
N GLY A 280 -3.56 0.40 15.19
CA GLY A 280 -4.66 -0.01 14.33
C GLY A 280 -5.44 1.15 13.72
N ASN A 281 -4.97 2.40 13.85
CA ASN A 281 -5.56 3.49 13.11
C ASN A 281 -5.26 3.32 11.62
N LEU A 282 -6.25 3.59 10.79
CA LEU A 282 -6.18 3.45 9.35
C LEU A 282 -5.93 4.82 8.69
N PHE A 283 -4.92 4.88 7.85
CA PHE A 283 -4.63 6.05 7.01
C PHE A 283 -5.04 5.75 5.59
N ALA A 284 -5.71 6.70 4.93
CA ALA A 284 -6.18 6.59 3.56
C ALA A 284 -5.75 7.78 2.72
N ALA A 285 -5.23 7.48 1.53
CA ALA A 285 -5.02 8.49 0.50
C ALA A 285 -6.35 8.70 -0.24
N ASP A 286 -6.95 9.86 -0.03
CA ASP A 286 -8.25 10.28 -0.54
C ASP A 286 -8.04 11.17 -1.78
N GLU A 287 -7.77 10.50 -2.93
CA GLU A 287 -7.12 11.08 -4.11
C GLU A 287 -7.83 12.34 -4.63
N TYR A 288 -9.13 12.26 -4.92
CA TYR A 288 -9.87 13.36 -5.51
C TYR A 288 -10.41 14.37 -4.49
N ASN A 289 -10.30 14.07 -3.20
CA ASN A 289 -10.47 15.06 -2.15
C ASN A 289 -9.14 15.73 -1.76
N HIS A 290 -8.04 15.37 -2.42
CA HIS A 290 -6.72 15.99 -2.24
C HIS A 290 -6.27 16.04 -0.79
N ARG A 291 -6.40 14.91 -0.07
CA ARG A 291 -6.08 14.83 1.35
C ARG A 291 -5.61 13.44 1.77
N ILE A 292 -4.92 13.38 2.90
CA ILE A 292 -4.72 12.13 3.64
C ILE A 292 -5.61 12.17 4.87
N GLN A 293 -6.43 11.14 5.05
CA GLN A 293 -7.31 10.96 6.20
C GLN A 293 -6.77 9.90 7.15
N LYS A 294 -6.97 10.13 8.45
CA LYS A 294 -6.78 9.14 9.52
C LYS A 294 -8.14 8.77 10.11
N PHE A 295 -8.45 7.50 10.16
CA PHE A 295 -9.61 6.91 10.84
C PHE A 295 -9.13 6.22 12.10
N THR A 296 -9.58 6.71 13.26
CA THR A 296 -9.15 6.18 14.57
C THR A 296 -9.85 4.87 14.85
N LEU A 297 -9.11 3.88 15.34
CA LEU A 297 -9.68 2.61 15.80
C LEU A 297 -10.48 2.87 17.10
N ALA A 298 -11.81 2.88 17.01
CA ALA A 298 -12.72 3.21 18.11
C ALA A 298 -12.91 2.03 19.05
N THR A 299 -13.07 0.82 18.52
CA THR A 299 -13.22 -0.41 19.30
C THR A 299 -12.42 -1.55 18.70
N ASN A 300 -11.77 -2.32 19.57
CA ASN A 300 -11.00 -3.51 19.18
C ASN A 300 -11.08 -4.57 20.30
N SER A 301 -12.29 -4.93 20.74
CA SER A 301 -12.51 -5.89 21.81
C SER A 301 -12.72 -7.27 21.22
N CYS A 302 -11.71 -8.12 21.32
CA CYS A 302 -11.88 -9.55 21.06
C CYS A 302 -12.66 -10.11 22.27
N GLY A 303 -13.97 -10.38 22.10
CA GLY A 303 -14.74 -11.07 23.13
C GLY A 303 -14.02 -12.36 23.53
N ASN A 304 -13.99 -12.67 24.83
CA ASN A 304 -13.56 -14.00 25.26
C ASN A 304 -14.41 -15.02 24.51
N PRO A 305 -13.84 -16.01 23.86
CA PRO A 305 -14.63 -17.17 23.40
C PRO A 305 -15.16 -17.84 24.68
N ASN A 306 -16.46 -17.70 24.96
CA ASN A 306 -17.15 -18.53 25.95
C ASN A 306 -17.13 -20.00 25.52
#